data_6e0addcdb85fc97a62c218b83a7bbcad
#
_entry.id   6e0addcdb85fc97a62c218b83a7bbcad
#
_cell.length_a   1.000
_cell.length_b   1.000
_cell.length_c   1.000
_cell.angle_alpha   90.00
_cell.angle_beta   90.00
_cell.angle_gamma   90.00
#
_symmetry.space_group_name_H-M   'P 1'
#
loop_
_entity.id
_entity.type
_entity.pdbx_description
1 polymer ?
#
loop_
_entity_poly.entity_id
_entity_poly.type
_entity_poly.pdbx_seq_one_letter_code
_entity_poly.pdbx_strand_id
1 'polypeptide(L)'
;MKNIGIIGGGLIGSSWAAIFSKSGFNVFVYDPYPEIFNGYEERVTLFLEELKAIDDTVDVNRCLNNISQNVKLEELCSKVEYIQESAPEILSVKQELFAKLDNLSPQNVVIGSSSSAIPISKITQNLRGQHRCLIAHPANPPHLIPCVEICPGENTSRKAIEKTKEIFKLSGSSIVTVKKEIDGFILNRLQGALLNEAMRLHSDGYASSEDIDATIKNGLGLRWAFMGPFETIDLNAPGGIKDYMSRYGSMFTEMAKSQTKIPDWSENACKKLEAERRKVLNEDDLEKRAKKRNFLLKQLRRLKIENDET
;
A
#
# COMPACT_ATOMS: atom_id res chain seq x y z
N MET A 1 -5.57 21.94 -14.07
CA MET A 1 -5.05 21.06 -13.00
C MET A 1 -6.22 20.39 -12.32
N LYS A 2 -6.17 19.07 -12.06
CA LYS A 2 -7.19 18.38 -11.29
C LYS A 2 -6.91 18.61 -9.79
N ASN A 3 -7.95 18.73 -9.00
CA ASN A 3 -7.87 18.95 -7.55
C ASN A 3 -8.12 17.64 -6.81
N ILE A 4 -7.24 17.29 -5.89
CA ILE A 4 -7.31 16.07 -5.06
C ILE A 4 -7.45 16.46 -3.59
N GLY A 5 -8.38 15.82 -2.89
CA GLY A 5 -8.53 15.93 -1.44
C GLY A 5 -7.83 14.79 -0.73
N ILE A 6 -7.16 15.09 0.37
CA ILE A 6 -6.60 14.10 1.30
C ILE A 6 -7.23 14.30 2.65
N ILE A 7 -7.79 13.23 3.20
CA ILE A 7 -8.34 13.19 4.55
C ILE A 7 -7.40 12.36 5.43
N GLY A 8 -6.82 13.02 6.43
CA GLY A 8 -5.78 12.46 7.29
C GLY A 8 -4.39 12.94 6.88
N GLY A 9 -3.74 13.74 7.73
CA GLY A 9 -2.40 14.31 7.55
C GLY A 9 -1.27 13.45 8.10
N GLY A 10 -1.53 12.19 8.50
CA GLY A 10 -0.52 11.25 8.99
C GLY A 10 0.48 10.81 7.92
N LEU A 11 1.27 9.76 8.21
CA LEU A 11 2.32 9.28 7.29
C LEU A 11 1.79 8.91 5.90
N ILE A 12 0.66 8.18 5.83
CA ILE A 12 0.08 7.76 4.55
C ILE A 12 -0.47 8.96 3.77
N GLY A 13 -1.22 9.86 4.44
CA GLY A 13 -1.76 11.04 3.79
C GLY A 13 -0.68 12.01 3.33
N SER A 14 0.38 12.22 4.11
CA SER A 14 1.56 13.01 3.69
C SER A 14 2.27 12.40 2.48
N SER A 15 2.35 11.07 2.43
CA SER A 15 2.92 10.34 1.30
C SER A 15 2.07 10.54 0.02
N TRP A 16 0.73 10.48 0.15
CA TRP A 16 -0.17 10.81 -0.96
C TRP A 16 -0.06 12.25 -1.41
N ALA A 17 0.09 13.20 -0.46
CA ALA A 17 0.29 14.60 -0.81
C ALA A 17 1.54 14.81 -1.66
N ALA A 18 2.66 14.15 -1.30
CA ALA A 18 3.88 14.18 -2.08
C ALA A 18 3.70 13.58 -3.48
N ILE A 19 3.05 12.40 -3.58
CA ILE A 19 2.81 11.70 -4.85
C ILE A 19 1.93 12.53 -5.79
N PHE A 20 0.80 13.03 -5.30
CA PHE A 20 -0.13 13.76 -6.15
C PHE A 20 0.41 15.13 -6.54
N SER A 21 1.06 15.86 -5.62
CA SER A 21 1.67 17.16 -5.94
C SER A 21 2.81 17.04 -6.95
N LYS A 22 3.66 16.00 -6.84
CA LYS A 22 4.68 15.65 -7.84
C LYS A 22 4.06 15.49 -9.23
N SER A 23 2.90 14.88 -9.30
CA SER A 23 2.20 14.59 -10.56
C SER A 23 1.40 15.78 -11.12
N GLY A 24 1.56 16.95 -10.52
CA GLY A 24 0.95 18.20 -10.98
C GLY A 24 -0.51 18.41 -10.55
N PHE A 25 -1.00 17.66 -9.57
CA PHE A 25 -2.31 17.91 -8.96
C PHE A 25 -2.23 19.04 -7.92
N ASN A 26 -3.29 19.81 -7.77
CA ASN A 26 -3.50 20.64 -6.58
C ASN A 26 -4.03 19.74 -5.46
N VAL A 27 -3.38 19.75 -4.32
CA VAL A 27 -3.70 18.87 -3.18
C VAL A 27 -4.23 19.68 -2.01
N PHE A 28 -5.41 19.31 -1.53
CA PHE A 28 -6.05 19.91 -0.36
C PHE A 28 -6.04 18.88 0.77
N VAL A 29 -5.48 19.25 1.92
CA VAL A 29 -5.30 18.31 3.04
C VAL A 29 -6.10 18.77 4.24
N TYR A 30 -6.94 17.89 4.75
CA TYR A 30 -7.72 18.05 5.97
C TYR A 30 -7.35 16.98 7.00
N ASP A 31 -7.23 17.40 8.24
CA ASP A 31 -7.20 16.52 9.41
C ASP A 31 -8.02 17.18 10.53
N PRO A 32 -8.83 16.41 11.30
CA PRO A 32 -9.59 16.98 12.42
C PRO A 32 -8.71 17.44 13.59
N TYR A 33 -7.44 17.02 13.61
CA TYR A 33 -6.47 17.34 14.65
C TYR A 33 -5.41 18.31 14.11
N PRO A 34 -5.53 19.64 14.36
CA PRO A 34 -4.60 20.63 13.80
C PRO A 34 -3.12 20.37 14.16
N GLU A 35 -2.84 19.74 15.28
CA GLU A 35 -1.51 19.37 15.73
C GLU A 35 -0.78 18.42 14.76
N ILE A 36 -1.49 17.69 13.91
CA ILE A 36 -0.93 16.85 12.85
C ILE A 36 -0.11 17.65 11.84
N PHE A 37 -0.46 18.94 11.70
CA PHE A 37 0.25 19.84 10.80
C PHE A 37 1.54 20.42 11.40
N ASN A 38 1.84 20.16 12.66
CA ASN A 38 3.15 20.45 13.22
C ASN A 38 4.19 19.55 12.57
N GLY A 39 5.17 20.15 11.85
CA GLY A 39 6.17 19.38 11.08
C GLY A 39 5.61 18.65 9.84
N TYR A 40 4.41 19.02 9.37
CA TYR A 40 3.80 18.41 8.19
C TYR A 40 4.58 18.74 6.91
N GLU A 41 4.94 20.01 6.73
CA GLU A 41 5.69 20.46 5.56
C GLU A 41 7.07 19.80 5.49
N GLU A 42 7.78 19.72 6.62
CA GLU A 42 9.07 19.02 6.70
C GLU A 42 8.95 17.54 6.33
N ARG A 43 7.89 16.89 6.78
CA ARG A 43 7.62 15.47 6.45
C ARG A 43 7.32 15.29 4.95
N VAL A 44 6.50 16.14 4.37
CA VAL A 44 6.20 16.11 2.93
C VAL A 44 7.45 16.45 2.12
N THR A 45 8.23 17.44 2.55
CA THR A 45 9.52 17.79 1.93
C THR A 45 10.46 16.59 1.89
N LEU A 46 10.59 15.86 3.01
CA LEU A 46 11.39 14.64 3.06
C LEU A 46 10.93 13.61 2.00
N PHE A 47 9.62 13.39 1.88
CA PHE A 47 9.08 12.43 0.90
C PHE A 47 9.29 12.90 -0.55
N LEU A 48 9.20 14.20 -0.81
CA LEU A 48 9.51 14.79 -2.12
C LEU A 48 10.99 14.67 -2.47
N GLU A 49 11.89 14.88 -1.51
CA GLU A 49 13.33 14.65 -1.71
C GLU A 49 13.65 13.15 -1.94
N GLU A 50 12.94 12.24 -1.27
CA GLU A 50 13.04 10.82 -1.56
C GLU A 50 12.53 10.46 -2.96
N LEU A 51 11.46 11.10 -3.44
CA LEU A 51 10.97 10.97 -4.82
C LEU A 51 11.94 11.58 -5.84
N LYS A 52 12.53 12.73 -5.54
CA LYS A 52 13.57 13.38 -6.36
C LYS A 52 14.82 12.50 -6.50
N ALA A 53 15.18 11.74 -5.49
CA ALA A 53 16.29 10.78 -5.57
C ALA A 53 16.00 9.60 -6.52
N ILE A 54 14.74 9.38 -6.91
CA ILE A 54 14.31 8.37 -7.89
C ILE A 54 14.20 9.02 -9.29
N ASP A 55 13.63 10.22 -9.35
CA ASP A 55 13.30 10.98 -10.54
C ASP A 55 13.76 12.43 -10.34
N ASP A 56 14.89 12.79 -10.90
CA ASP A 56 15.56 14.09 -10.73
C ASP A 56 14.78 15.26 -11.37
N THR A 57 13.74 15.00 -12.14
CA THR A 57 12.82 16.02 -12.66
C THR A 57 11.87 16.60 -11.61
N VAL A 58 11.84 16.05 -10.40
CA VAL A 58 10.98 16.51 -9.29
C VAL A 58 11.46 17.86 -8.77
N ASP A 59 10.64 18.87 -8.95
CA ASP A 59 10.82 20.20 -8.36
C ASP A 59 10.05 20.25 -7.01
N VAL A 60 10.80 20.13 -5.92
CA VAL A 60 10.24 20.07 -4.56
C VAL A 60 9.45 21.32 -4.21
N ASN A 61 9.97 22.51 -4.54
CA ASN A 61 9.31 23.78 -4.23
C ASN A 61 7.99 23.93 -4.98
N ARG A 62 7.97 23.56 -6.28
CA ARG A 62 6.74 23.55 -7.06
C ARG A 62 5.72 22.57 -6.49
N CYS A 63 6.16 21.39 -6.04
CA CYS A 63 5.28 20.41 -5.44
C CYS A 63 4.67 20.92 -4.13
N LEU A 64 5.47 21.54 -3.26
CA LEU A 64 4.98 22.14 -2.00
C LEU A 64 3.98 23.25 -2.27
N ASN A 65 4.21 24.11 -3.25
CA ASN A 65 3.27 25.17 -3.64
C ASN A 65 1.92 24.67 -4.14
N ASN A 66 1.85 23.40 -4.58
CA ASN A 66 0.60 22.74 -4.99
C ASN A 66 -0.17 22.12 -3.82
N ILE A 67 0.31 22.25 -2.56
CA ILE A 67 -0.32 21.65 -1.38
C ILE A 67 -0.90 22.73 -0.50
N SER A 68 -2.22 22.69 -0.28
CA SER A 68 -2.95 23.48 0.69
C SER A 68 -3.25 22.62 1.90
N GLN A 69 -2.50 22.78 2.96
CA GLN A 69 -2.67 22.04 4.22
C GLN A 69 -3.65 22.73 5.17
N ASN A 70 -4.22 21.99 6.11
CA ASN A 70 -5.12 22.47 7.15
C ASN A 70 -6.35 23.22 6.62
N VAL A 71 -6.89 22.74 5.49
CA VAL A 71 -8.12 23.32 4.92
C VAL A 71 -9.36 22.82 5.69
N LYS A 72 -10.47 23.54 5.63
CA LYS A 72 -11.74 23.07 6.19
C LYS A 72 -12.30 21.93 5.34
N LEU A 73 -12.99 20.98 5.99
CA LEU A 73 -13.56 19.80 5.30
C LEU A 73 -14.55 20.19 4.20
N GLU A 74 -15.43 21.16 4.48
CA GLU A 74 -16.43 21.67 3.54
C GLU A 74 -15.76 22.31 2.31
N GLU A 75 -14.69 23.07 2.54
CA GLU A 75 -13.92 23.68 1.48
C GLU A 75 -13.26 22.62 0.60
N LEU A 76 -12.61 21.63 1.19
CA LEU A 76 -12.00 20.51 0.47
C LEU A 76 -13.06 19.80 -0.40
N CYS A 77 -14.17 19.37 0.21
CA CYS A 77 -15.22 18.64 -0.49
C CYS A 77 -15.80 19.42 -1.69
N SER A 78 -15.87 20.74 -1.60
CA SER A 78 -16.41 21.58 -2.68
C SER A 78 -15.45 21.81 -3.85
N LYS A 79 -14.14 21.65 -3.64
CA LYS A 79 -13.09 22.00 -4.61
C LYS A 79 -12.51 20.81 -5.38
N VAL A 80 -12.66 19.59 -4.88
CA VAL A 80 -11.93 18.42 -5.37
C VAL A 80 -12.77 17.53 -6.27
N GLU A 81 -12.09 16.76 -7.10
CA GLU A 81 -12.72 15.76 -7.98
C GLU A 81 -12.54 14.32 -7.46
N TYR A 82 -11.57 14.11 -6.56
CA TYR A 82 -11.26 12.85 -5.93
C TYR A 82 -10.78 13.09 -4.51
N ILE A 83 -11.19 12.22 -3.59
CA ILE A 83 -10.75 12.23 -2.19
C ILE A 83 -10.04 10.92 -1.90
N GLN A 84 -8.82 10.99 -1.34
CA GLN A 84 -8.11 9.85 -0.76
C GLN A 84 -8.16 9.93 0.76
N GLU A 85 -8.90 9.02 1.38
CA GLU A 85 -9.04 8.92 2.82
C GLU A 85 -7.91 8.05 3.41
N SER A 86 -7.29 8.55 4.48
CA SER A 86 -6.18 7.93 5.21
C SER A 86 -6.33 8.11 6.74
N ALA A 87 -7.56 8.09 7.25
CA ALA A 87 -7.88 8.13 8.67
C ALA A 87 -7.53 6.79 9.37
N PRO A 88 -7.53 6.73 10.71
CA PRO A 88 -7.24 5.52 11.46
C PRO A 88 -8.07 4.30 11.02
N GLU A 89 -7.45 3.11 11.07
CA GLU A 89 -8.05 1.84 10.62
C GLU A 89 -9.08 1.30 11.65
N ILE A 90 -10.11 2.11 11.92
CA ILE A 90 -11.21 1.83 12.85
C ILE A 90 -12.53 1.99 12.08
N LEU A 91 -13.31 0.90 12.01
CA LEU A 91 -14.53 0.84 11.20
C LEU A 91 -15.52 1.99 11.52
N SER A 92 -15.81 2.23 12.80
CA SER A 92 -16.74 3.29 13.20
C SER A 92 -16.26 4.68 12.80
N VAL A 93 -14.97 4.96 12.95
CA VAL A 93 -14.37 6.24 12.53
C VAL A 93 -14.51 6.44 11.03
N LYS A 94 -14.22 5.39 10.25
CA LYS A 94 -14.35 5.45 8.78
C LYS A 94 -15.83 5.59 8.36
N GLN A 95 -16.75 4.89 8.98
CA GLN A 95 -18.19 5.02 8.70
C GLN A 95 -18.71 6.43 8.93
N GLU A 96 -18.40 7.04 10.08
CA GLU A 96 -18.78 8.42 10.39
C GLU A 96 -18.16 9.41 9.41
N LEU A 97 -16.89 9.23 9.08
CA LEU A 97 -16.19 10.08 8.13
C LEU A 97 -16.79 9.97 6.73
N PHE A 98 -17.01 8.75 6.22
CA PHE A 98 -17.60 8.54 4.91
C PHE A 98 -19.03 9.09 4.81
N ALA A 99 -19.82 9.01 5.88
CA ALA A 99 -21.13 9.65 5.93
C ALA A 99 -21.04 11.18 5.81
N LYS A 100 -20.06 11.82 6.46
CA LYS A 100 -19.80 13.25 6.30
C LYS A 100 -19.37 13.60 4.89
N LEU A 101 -18.43 12.83 4.33
CA LEU A 101 -17.94 13.01 2.95
C LEU A 101 -19.04 12.84 1.92
N ASP A 102 -19.92 11.85 2.11
CA ASP A 102 -21.04 11.60 1.21
C ASP A 102 -22.07 12.75 1.19
N ASN A 103 -22.29 13.38 2.35
CA ASN A 103 -23.19 14.54 2.48
C ASN A 103 -22.57 15.84 1.93
N LEU A 104 -21.26 16.04 2.12
CA LEU A 104 -20.60 17.31 1.79
C LEU A 104 -20.10 17.37 0.34
N SER A 105 -19.72 16.23 -0.24
CA SER A 105 -19.11 16.21 -1.57
C SER A 105 -20.14 16.13 -2.68
N PRO A 106 -19.96 16.88 -3.79
CA PRO A 106 -20.76 16.69 -5.00
C PRO A 106 -20.78 15.23 -5.47
N GLN A 107 -21.89 14.82 -6.11
CA GLN A 107 -22.11 13.43 -6.51
C GLN A 107 -21.12 12.87 -7.53
N ASN A 108 -20.39 13.72 -8.23
CA ASN A 108 -19.34 13.36 -9.20
C ASN A 108 -17.95 13.17 -8.57
N VAL A 109 -17.80 13.47 -7.28
CA VAL A 109 -16.55 13.25 -6.52
C VAL A 109 -16.43 11.78 -6.15
N VAL A 110 -15.33 11.15 -6.51
CA VAL A 110 -15.01 9.78 -6.12
C VAL A 110 -14.25 9.78 -4.80
N ILE A 111 -14.56 8.84 -3.92
CA ILE A 111 -13.95 8.73 -2.59
C ILE A 111 -13.25 7.37 -2.49
N GLY A 112 -11.91 7.42 -2.45
CA GLY A 112 -11.05 6.26 -2.21
C GLY A 112 -10.62 6.18 -0.75
N SER A 113 -10.50 4.97 -0.21
CA SER A 113 -9.94 4.73 1.12
C SER A 113 -8.59 4.02 1.03
N SER A 114 -7.63 4.46 1.84
CA SER A 114 -6.35 3.77 2.04
C SER A 114 -6.44 2.60 3.04
N SER A 115 -7.65 2.18 3.42
CA SER A 115 -7.85 1.04 4.33
C SER A 115 -7.08 -0.18 3.85
N SER A 116 -6.39 -0.84 4.80
CA SER A 116 -5.56 -2.02 4.51
C SER A 116 -6.30 -3.35 4.69
N ALA A 117 -7.40 -3.34 5.45
CA ALA A 117 -8.12 -4.58 5.79
C ALA A 117 -9.64 -4.45 5.73
N ILE A 118 -10.20 -3.25 5.90
CA ILE A 118 -11.65 -3.04 5.97
C ILE A 118 -12.21 -2.84 4.56
N PRO A 119 -13.06 -3.74 4.05
CA PRO A 119 -13.69 -3.60 2.75
C PRO A 119 -14.56 -2.35 2.65
N ILE A 120 -14.65 -1.76 1.44
CA ILE A 120 -15.45 -0.54 1.23
C ILE A 120 -16.94 -0.77 1.50
N SER A 121 -17.45 -1.96 1.25
CA SER A 121 -18.83 -2.34 1.55
C SER A 121 -19.18 -2.19 3.03
N LYS A 122 -18.23 -2.51 3.94
CA LYS A 122 -18.41 -2.32 5.39
C LYS A 122 -18.33 -0.85 5.79
N ILE A 123 -17.43 -0.08 5.17
CA ILE A 123 -17.25 1.35 5.46
C ILE A 123 -18.49 2.15 5.01
N THR A 124 -19.02 1.83 3.84
CA THR A 124 -20.10 2.61 3.21
C THR A 124 -21.49 2.01 3.43
N GLN A 125 -21.62 1.06 4.35
CA GLN A 125 -22.90 0.45 4.67
C GLN A 125 -23.96 1.53 4.92
N ASN A 126 -25.11 1.43 4.22
CA ASN A 126 -26.23 2.37 4.29
C ASN A 126 -26.01 3.77 3.70
N LEU A 127 -24.89 4.06 3.05
CA LEU A 127 -24.70 5.33 2.35
C LEU A 127 -25.39 5.32 0.98
N ARG A 128 -25.88 6.48 0.55
CA ARG A 128 -26.47 6.66 -0.79
C ARG A 128 -25.38 6.70 -1.88
N GLY A 129 -24.20 7.20 -1.54
CA GLY A 129 -23.08 7.39 -2.44
C GLY A 129 -22.14 6.20 -2.58
N GLN A 130 -22.54 4.98 -2.20
CA GLN A 130 -21.70 3.77 -2.33
C GLN A 130 -21.11 3.60 -3.74
N HIS A 131 -21.85 3.99 -4.77
CA HIS A 131 -21.46 3.86 -6.18
C HIS A 131 -20.22 4.68 -6.57
N ARG A 132 -19.80 5.63 -5.74
CA ARG A 132 -18.62 6.48 -5.95
C ARG A 132 -17.49 6.22 -4.94
N CYS A 133 -17.63 5.17 -4.11
CA CYS A 133 -16.66 4.79 -3.09
C CYS A 133 -15.95 3.49 -3.45
N LEU A 134 -14.65 3.40 -3.15
CA LEU A 134 -13.83 2.21 -3.36
C LEU A 134 -12.60 2.22 -2.45
N ILE A 135 -11.91 1.11 -2.37
CA ILE A 135 -10.57 1.05 -1.76
C ILE A 135 -9.52 1.40 -2.81
N ALA A 136 -8.57 2.28 -2.43
CA ALA A 136 -7.32 2.53 -3.14
C ALA A 136 -6.18 2.33 -2.14
N HIS A 137 -5.82 1.06 -1.90
CA HIS A 137 -4.90 0.61 -0.85
C HIS A 137 -3.45 0.70 -1.33
N PRO A 138 -2.59 1.50 -0.68
CA PRO A 138 -1.17 1.57 -1.02
C PRO A 138 -0.35 0.48 -0.35
N ALA A 139 0.73 0.07 -0.99
CA ALA A 139 1.83 -0.58 -0.27
C ALA A 139 2.65 0.48 0.50
N ASN A 140 3.00 0.22 1.76
CA ASN A 140 3.71 1.17 2.62
C ASN A 140 5.25 1.02 2.51
N PRO A 141 6.01 2.10 2.31
CA PRO A 141 5.62 3.50 2.19
C PRO A 141 5.20 3.87 0.73
N PRO A 142 4.04 4.52 0.53
CA PRO A 142 3.45 4.73 -0.80
C PRO A 142 4.35 5.48 -1.79
N HIS A 143 5.10 6.48 -1.34
CA HIS A 143 6.00 7.26 -2.21
C HIS A 143 7.22 6.45 -2.71
N LEU A 144 7.59 5.37 -2.02
CA LEU A 144 8.69 4.50 -2.43
C LEU A 144 8.22 3.20 -3.09
N ILE A 145 7.04 2.69 -2.74
CA ILE A 145 6.47 1.47 -3.31
C ILE A 145 5.22 1.85 -4.11
N PRO A 146 5.29 1.87 -5.45
CA PRO A 146 4.24 2.46 -6.28
C PRO A 146 2.98 1.61 -6.41
N CYS A 147 2.91 0.45 -5.77
CA CYS A 147 1.79 -0.49 -5.88
C CYS A 147 0.55 0.04 -5.15
N VAL A 148 -0.56 0.11 -5.89
CA VAL A 148 -1.87 0.51 -5.36
C VAL A 148 -2.93 -0.51 -5.79
N GLU A 149 -3.63 -1.09 -4.82
CA GLU A 149 -4.74 -2.00 -5.08
C GLU A 149 -6.04 -1.21 -5.16
N ILE A 150 -6.70 -1.27 -6.31
CA ILE A 150 -8.04 -0.71 -6.49
C ILE A 150 -9.04 -1.84 -6.30
N CYS A 151 -9.75 -1.81 -5.17
CA CYS A 151 -10.76 -2.79 -4.80
C CYS A 151 -12.14 -2.12 -4.74
N PRO A 152 -12.98 -2.31 -5.75
CA PRO A 152 -14.35 -1.83 -5.73
C PRO A 152 -15.21 -2.71 -4.82
N GLY A 153 -16.21 -2.11 -4.16
CA GLY A 153 -17.33 -2.84 -3.56
C GLY A 153 -18.37 -3.22 -4.61
N GLU A 154 -19.35 -4.01 -4.21
CA GLU A 154 -20.42 -4.49 -5.08
C GLU A 154 -21.17 -3.36 -5.79
N ASN A 155 -21.38 -2.24 -5.09
CA ASN A 155 -22.14 -1.08 -5.60
C ASN A 155 -21.25 -0.03 -6.28
N THR A 156 -19.94 -0.20 -6.32
CA THR A 156 -19.02 0.77 -6.94
C THR A 156 -19.24 0.82 -8.45
N SER A 157 -19.49 2.00 -8.99
CA SER A 157 -19.72 2.18 -10.42
C SER A 157 -18.43 2.04 -11.24
N ARG A 158 -18.56 1.56 -12.47
CA ARG A 158 -17.45 1.49 -13.43
C ARG A 158 -16.80 2.87 -13.64
N LYS A 159 -17.60 3.94 -13.65
CA LYS A 159 -17.09 5.32 -13.79
C LYS A 159 -16.17 5.71 -12.63
N ALA A 160 -16.50 5.35 -11.40
CA ALA A 160 -15.65 5.60 -10.25
C ALA A 160 -14.32 4.82 -10.34
N ILE A 161 -14.38 3.55 -10.74
CA ILE A 161 -13.20 2.70 -10.93
C ILE A 161 -12.26 3.30 -11.97
N GLU A 162 -12.76 3.64 -13.15
CA GLU A 162 -11.93 4.16 -14.25
C GLU A 162 -11.35 5.54 -13.92
N LYS A 163 -12.13 6.43 -13.26
CA LYS A 163 -11.62 7.72 -12.80
C LYS A 163 -10.48 7.54 -11.77
N THR A 164 -10.62 6.60 -10.85
CA THR A 164 -9.57 6.30 -9.87
C THR A 164 -8.32 5.77 -10.57
N LYS A 165 -8.46 4.81 -11.48
CA LYS A 165 -7.33 4.29 -12.26
C LYS A 165 -6.61 5.38 -13.04
N GLU A 166 -7.35 6.30 -13.68
CA GLU A 166 -6.76 7.43 -14.39
C GLU A 166 -5.89 8.29 -13.46
N ILE A 167 -6.40 8.64 -12.27
CA ILE A 167 -5.67 9.45 -11.28
C ILE A 167 -4.39 8.74 -10.84
N PHE A 168 -4.47 7.46 -10.48
CA PHE A 168 -3.30 6.71 -10.03
C PHE A 168 -2.31 6.42 -11.15
N LYS A 169 -2.77 6.23 -12.39
CA LYS A 169 -1.89 6.13 -13.54
C LYS A 169 -1.12 7.44 -13.78
N LEU A 170 -1.81 8.58 -13.71
CA LEU A 170 -1.17 9.90 -13.81
C LEU A 170 -0.19 10.16 -12.65
N SER A 171 -0.41 9.57 -11.50
CA SER A 171 0.50 9.66 -10.35
C SER A 171 1.74 8.76 -10.45
N GLY A 172 1.86 7.96 -11.51
CA GLY A 172 2.96 7.00 -11.69
C GLY A 172 2.84 5.77 -10.79
N SER A 173 1.62 5.45 -10.32
CA SER A 173 1.36 4.26 -9.50
C SER A 173 1.17 3.02 -10.37
N SER A 174 1.69 1.89 -9.91
CA SER A 174 1.42 0.57 -10.46
C SER A 174 0.09 0.05 -9.92
N ILE A 175 -0.91 -0.08 -10.79
CA ILE A 175 -2.29 -0.37 -10.41
C ILE A 175 -2.55 -1.88 -10.43
N VAL A 176 -2.97 -2.40 -9.29
CA VAL A 176 -3.51 -3.76 -9.16
C VAL A 176 -5.03 -3.69 -9.05
N THR A 177 -5.74 -4.36 -9.93
CA THR A 177 -7.22 -4.39 -9.89
C THR A 177 -7.69 -5.63 -9.16
N VAL A 178 -8.34 -5.44 -8.01
CA VAL A 178 -9.03 -6.51 -7.28
C VAL A 178 -10.42 -6.68 -7.89
N LYS A 179 -10.67 -7.82 -8.54
CA LYS A 179 -11.92 -8.05 -9.29
C LYS A 179 -13.15 -8.25 -8.41
N LYS A 180 -12.95 -8.75 -7.20
CA LYS A 180 -13.99 -9.04 -6.23
C LYS A 180 -13.48 -8.69 -4.83
N GLU A 181 -14.29 -7.99 -4.06
CA GLU A 181 -13.95 -7.60 -2.69
C GLU A 181 -13.63 -8.84 -1.84
N ILE A 182 -12.54 -8.77 -1.09
CA ILE A 182 -12.07 -9.81 -0.19
C ILE A 182 -11.29 -9.17 0.96
N ASP A 183 -11.45 -9.69 2.17
CA ASP A 183 -10.72 -9.22 3.35
C ASP A 183 -9.20 -9.35 3.13
N GLY A 184 -8.46 -8.27 3.40
CA GLY A 184 -7.00 -8.20 3.23
C GLY A 184 -6.52 -8.05 1.77
N PHE A 185 -7.43 -7.92 0.81
CA PHE A 185 -7.17 -7.71 -0.62
C PHE A 185 -6.18 -8.74 -1.19
N ILE A 186 -5.33 -8.40 -2.16
CA ILE A 186 -4.33 -9.33 -2.73
C ILE A 186 -3.02 -9.23 -1.96
N LEU A 187 -2.52 -8.00 -1.73
CA LEU A 187 -1.21 -7.75 -1.11
C LEU A 187 -1.11 -8.40 0.27
N ASN A 188 -2.05 -8.06 1.17
CA ASN A 188 -2.02 -8.59 2.53
C ASN A 188 -2.29 -10.09 2.59
N ARG A 189 -3.06 -10.64 1.66
CA ARG A 189 -3.29 -12.08 1.58
C ARG A 189 -2.03 -12.84 1.18
N LEU A 190 -1.28 -12.32 0.18
CA LEU A 190 -0.01 -12.92 -0.24
C LEU A 190 1.04 -12.78 0.86
N GLN A 191 1.16 -11.60 1.47
CA GLN A 191 2.04 -11.38 2.60
C GLN A 191 1.67 -12.25 3.81
N GLY A 192 0.38 -12.36 4.12
CA GLY A 192 -0.13 -13.20 5.21
C GLY A 192 0.16 -14.68 4.98
N ALA A 193 -0.01 -15.18 3.75
CA ALA A 193 0.32 -16.57 3.43
C ALA A 193 1.82 -16.86 3.66
N LEU A 194 2.70 -15.94 3.23
CA LEU A 194 4.13 -16.05 3.47
C LEU A 194 4.49 -15.97 4.95
N LEU A 195 3.92 -15.02 5.69
CA LEU A 195 4.19 -14.86 7.11
C LEU A 195 3.66 -16.04 7.94
N ASN A 196 2.49 -16.57 7.60
CA ASN A 196 1.93 -17.76 8.28
C ASN A 196 2.85 -18.96 8.11
N GLU A 197 3.41 -19.17 6.92
CA GLU A 197 4.38 -20.24 6.70
C GLU A 197 5.69 -20.00 7.45
N ALA A 198 6.22 -18.77 7.40
CA ALA A 198 7.43 -18.39 8.13
C ALA A 198 7.28 -18.60 9.64
N MET A 199 6.15 -18.20 10.23
CA MET A 199 5.85 -18.40 11.64
C MET A 199 5.76 -19.89 12.01
N ARG A 200 5.17 -20.72 11.14
CA ARG A 200 5.09 -22.16 11.37
C ARG A 200 6.47 -22.82 11.33
N LEU A 201 7.26 -22.54 10.30
CA LEU A 201 8.62 -23.06 10.15
C LEU A 201 9.50 -22.68 11.35
N HIS A 202 9.37 -21.45 11.84
CA HIS A 202 10.08 -20.98 13.02
C HIS A 202 9.58 -21.67 14.30
N SER A 203 8.27 -21.68 14.55
CA SER A 203 7.69 -22.21 15.78
C SER A 203 7.88 -23.73 15.93
N ASP A 204 7.85 -24.46 14.81
CA ASP A 204 8.07 -25.91 14.76
C ASP A 204 9.57 -26.26 14.73
N GLY A 205 10.48 -25.27 14.77
CA GLY A 205 11.93 -25.46 14.90
C GLY A 205 12.64 -25.93 13.63
N TYR A 206 12.04 -25.73 12.45
CA TYR A 206 12.67 -26.09 11.17
C TYR A 206 13.82 -25.15 10.79
N ALA A 207 13.71 -23.86 11.12
CA ALA A 207 14.73 -22.87 10.81
C ALA A 207 14.69 -21.68 11.78
N SER A 208 15.83 -20.99 11.91
CA SER A 208 15.90 -19.73 12.64
C SER A 208 15.18 -18.60 11.90
N SER A 209 14.82 -17.54 12.60
CA SER A 209 14.26 -16.33 11.97
C SER A 209 15.21 -15.72 10.93
N GLU A 210 16.51 -15.81 11.16
CA GLU A 210 17.55 -15.30 10.24
C GLU A 210 17.65 -16.12 8.95
N ASP A 211 17.57 -17.46 9.04
CA ASP A 211 17.59 -18.34 7.87
C ASP A 211 16.32 -18.19 7.02
N ILE A 212 15.16 -18.02 7.65
CA ILE A 212 13.90 -17.74 6.95
C ILE A 212 13.99 -16.40 6.20
N ASP A 213 14.43 -15.33 6.87
CA ASP A 213 14.67 -14.03 6.25
C ASP A 213 15.68 -14.12 5.09
N ALA A 214 16.76 -14.88 5.27
CA ALA A 214 17.79 -15.08 4.24
C ALA A 214 17.23 -15.80 3.01
N THR A 215 16.39 -16.81 3.21
CA THR A 215 15.74 -17.56 2.13
C THR A 215 14.88 -16.67 1.25
N ILE A 216 14.10 -15.79 1.88
CA ILE A 216 13.29 -14.80 1.13
C ILE A 216 14.18 -13.74 0.48
N LYS A 217 15.05 -13.10 1.27
CA LYS A 217 15.87 -11.98 0.78
C LYS A 217 16.81 -12.37 -0.35
N ASN A 218 17.50 -13.50 -0.24
CA ASN A 218 18.55 -13.94 -1.16
C ASN A 218 18.06 -14.98 -2.18
N GLY A 219 16.87 -15.52 -2.02
CA GLY A 219 16.24 -16.50 -2.89
C GLY A 219 15.07 -15.90 -3.68
N LEU A 220 13.87 -16.03 -3.14
CA LEU A 220 12.62 -15.67 -3.84
C LEU A 220 12.56 -14.17 -4.16
N GLY A 221 12.92 -13.30 -3.21
CA GLY A 221 12.81 -11.86 -3.32
C GLY A 221 13.68 -11.23 -4.41
N LEU A 222 14.83 -11.85 -4.74
CA LEU A 222 15.67 -11.37 -5.84
C LEU A 222 14.93 -11.41 -7.18
N ARG A 223 14.21 -12.49 -7.46
CA ARG A 223 13.41 -12.62 -8.69
C ARG A 223 12.13 -11.79 -8.61
N TRP A 224 11.45 -11.80 -7.47
CA TRP A 224 10.21 -11.08 -7.26
C TRP A 224 10.36 -9.55 -7.31
N ALA A 225 11.58 -9.05 -7.30
CA ALA A 225 11.82 -7.63 -7.57
C ALA A 225 11.47 -7.24 -9.01
N PHE A 226 11.53 -8.19 -9.97
CA PHE A 226 11.34 -7.94 -11.40
C PHE A 226 10.17 -8.72 -12.00
N MET A 227 9.79 -9.85 -11.43
CA MET A 227 8.72 -10.71 -11.93
C MET A 227 7.85 -11.26 -10.81
N GLY A 228 6.59 -11.54 -11.10
CA GLY A 228 5.67 -12.14 -10.14
C GLY A 228 5.86 -13.67 -10.01
N PRO A 229 5.11 -14.32 -9.10
CA PRO A 229 5.22 -15.76 -8.88
C PRO A 229 4.86 -16.60 -10.12
N PHE A 230 3.88 -16.19 -10.91
CA PHE A 230 3.46 -16.92 -12.10
C PHE A 230 4.48 -16.81 -13.22
N GLU A 231 5.02 -15.64 -13.47
CA GLU A 231 6.11 -15.46 -14.42
C GLU A 231 7.36 -16.21 -13.99
N THR A 232 7.67 -16.23 -12.68
CA THR A 232 8.80 -17.01 -12.14
C THR A 232 8.66 -18.49 -12.48
N ILE A 233 7.49 -19.10 -12.31
CA ILE A 233 7.31 -20.53 -12.61
C ILE A 233 7.20 -20.79 -14.12
N ASP A 234 6.75 -19.82 -14.91
CA ASP A 234 6.72 -19.91 -16.37
C ASP A 234 8.15 -19.98 -16.94
N LEU A 235 9.08 -19.24 -16.38
CA LEU A 235 10.49 -19.23 -16.77
C LEU A 235 11.30 -20.41 -16.19
N ASN A 236 10.79 -21.10 -15.17
CA ASN A 236 11.52 -22.17 -14.48
C ASN A 236 11.37 -23.57 -15.11
N ALA A 237 10.66 -23.71 -16.23
CA ALA A 237 10.55 -24.96 -16.96
C ALA A 237 10.67 -24.74 -18.48
N PRO A 238 11.33 -25.63 -19.24
CA PRO A 238 11.52 -25.46 -20.68
C PRO A 238 10.22 -25.33 -21.48
N GLY A 239 9.14 -25.93 -21.01
CA GLY A 239 7.81 -25.88 -21.63
C GLY A 239 6.86 -24.84 -20.95
N GLY A 240 7.42 -23.91 -20.16
CA GLY A 240 6.66 -22.86 -19.48
C GLY A 240 5.80 -23.36 -18.33
N ILE A 241 4.82 -22.56 -17.92
CA ILE A 241 3.95 -22.82 -16.76
C ILE A 241 3.23 -24.18 -16.84
N LYS A 242 2.83 -24.63 -18.04
CA LYS A 242 2.18 -25.93 -18.23
C LYS A 242 3.12 -27.08 -17.87
N ASP A 243 4.36 -27.03 -18.33
CA ASP A 243 5.38 -28.00 -18.02
C ASP A 243 5.75 -27.96 -16.52
N TYR A 244 5.91 -26.75 -15.96
CA TYR A 244 6.16 -26.58 -14.53
C TYR A 244 5.06 -27.21 -13.67
N MET A 245 3.80 -26.92 -13.96
CA MET A 245 2.66 -27.48 -13.21
C MET A 245 2.57 -29.00 -13.34
N SER A 246 2.87 -29.56 -14.53
CA SER A 246 2.92 -31.00 -14.74
C SER A 246 3.99 -31.69 -13.90
N ARG A 247 5.15 -31.06 -13.74
CA ARG A 247 6.29 -31.62 -12.99
C ARG A 247 6.12 -31.46 -11.46
N TYR A 248 5.62 -30.31 -11.01
CA TYR A 248 5.69 -29.90 -9.59
C TYR A 248 4.32 -29.72 -8.92
N GLY A 249 3.23 -29.74 -9.67
CA GLY A 249 1.89 -29.47 -9.14
C GLY A 249 1.47 -30.44 -8.04
N SER A 250 1.79 -31.74 -8.17
CA SER A 250 1.52 -32.75 -7.14
C SER A 250 2.29 -32.49 -5.84
N MET A 251 3.55 -32.07 -5.95
CA MET A 251 4.39 -31.71 -4.80
C MET A 251 3.77 -30.53 -4.03
N PHE A 252 3.34 -29.46 -4.73
CA PHE A 252 2.69 -28.33 -4.08
C PHE A 252 1.33 -28.70 -3.47
N THR A 253 0.59 -29.61 -4.10
CA THR A 253 -0.68 -30.13 -3.54
C THR A 253 -0.44 -30.88 -2.23
N GLU A 254 0.58 -31.74 -2.16
CA GLU A 254 0.92 -32.45 -0.92
C GLU A 254 1.46 -31.48 0.15
N MET A 255 2.30 -30.53 -0.24
CA MET A 255 2.80 -29.50 0.67
C MET A 255 1.65 -28.67 1.29
N ALA A 256 0.65 -28.29 0.50
CA ALA A 256 -0.50 -27.54 0.97
C ALA A 256 -1.29 -28.29 2.08
N LYS A 257 -1.30 -29.62 2.07
CA LYS A 257 -1.94 -30.41 3.14
C LYS A 257 -1.24 -30.21 4.49
N SER A 258 0.08 -30.05 4.50
CA SER A 258 0.85 -29.78 5.72
C SER A 258 0.74 -28.32 6.20
N GLN A 259 0.29 -27.43 5.33
CA GLN A 259 0.19 -25.98 5.57
C GLN A 259 -1.17 -25.54 6.15
N THR A 260 -1.98 -26.46 6.65
CA THR A 260 -3.32 -26.17 7.18
C THR A 260 -3.35 -25.75 8.66
N LYS A 261 -2.28 -26.05 9.40
CA LYS A 261 -2.17 -25.68 10.81
C LYS A 261 -2.08 -24.15 10.92
N ILE A 262 -2.97 -23.55 11.72
CA ILE A 262 -2.90 -22.12 12.04
C ILE A 262 -1.62 -21.88 12.84
N PRO A 263 -0.73 -20.97 12.40
CA PRO A 263 0.51 -20.69 13.12
C PRO A 263 0.24 -19.97 14.44
N ASP A 264 1.17 -20.11 15.38
CA ASP A 264 1.08 -19.48 16.70
C ASP A 264 1.46 -17.99 16.58
N TRP A 265 0.48 -17.10 16.76
CA TRP A 265 0.62 -15.65 16.84
C TRP A 265 0.48 -15.15 18.28
N SER A 266 0.62 -16.02 19.28
CA SER A 266 0.51 -15.65 20.70
C SER A 266 1.64 -14.68 21.12
N GLU A 267 1.40 -14.00 22.24
CA GLU A 267 2.41 -13.13 22.85
C GLU A 267 3.72 -13.88 23.16
N ASN A 268 3.63 -15.16 23.50
CA ASN A 268 4.82 -15.97 23.76
C ASN A 268 5.64 -16.26 22.51
N ALA A 269 4.97 -16.56 21.38
CA ALA A 269 5.63 -16.72 20.09
C ALA A 269 6.28 -15.40 19.64
N CYS A 270 5.57 -14.27 19.82
CA CYS A 270 6.08 -12.93 19.55
C CYS A 270 7.36 -12.64 20.36
N LYS A 271 7.36 -12.87 21.68
CA LYS A 271 8.53 -12.66 22.55
C LYS A 271 9.76 -13.48 22.13
N LYS A 272 9.54 -14.73 21.72
CA LYS A 272 10.64 -15.58 21.21
C LYS A 272 11.25 -15.03 19.94
N LEU A 273 10.41 -14.71 18.96
CA LEU A 273 10.85 -14.15 17.69
C LEU A 273 11.54 -12.79 17.88
N GLU A 274 11.00 -11.93 18.74
CA GLU A 274 11.59 -10.63 19.07
C GLU A 274 12.98 -10.80 19.70
N ALA A 275 13.13 -11.70 20.65
CA ALA A 275 14.43 -11.96 21.30
C ALA A 275 15.50 -12.42 20.29
N GLU A 276 15.14 -13.22 19.28
CA GLU A 276 16.05 -13.57 18.18
C GLU A 276 16.35 -12.35 17.31
N ARG A 277 15.34 -11.58 16.91
CA ARG A 277 15.49 -10.39 16.07
C ARG A 277 16.35 -9.30 16.74
N ARG A 278 16.22 -9.11 18.08
CA ARG A 278 17.05 -8.13 18.81
C ARG A 278 18.54 -8.49 18.85
N LYS A 279 18.91 -9.78 18.72
CA LYS A 279 20.32 -10.19 18.58
C LYS A 279 20.95 -9.70 17.28
N VAL A 280 20.16 -9.58 16.20
CA VAL A 280 20.62 -9.17 14.86
C VAL A 280 20.45 -7.67 14.65
N LEU A 281 19.40 -7.07 15.19
CA LEU A 281 19.08 -5.66 15.06
C LEU A 281 18.56 -5.11 16.38
N ASN A 282 19.36 -4.25 17.01
CA ASN A 282 18.97 -3.59 18.26
C ASN A 282 17.74 -2.68 18.01
N GLU A 283 16.91 -2.51 19.03
CA GLU A 283 15.74 -1.63 18.98
C GLU A 283 16.13 -0.19 18.61
N ASP A 284 17.18 0.33 19.21
CA ASP A 284 17.71 1.68 18.94
C ASP A 284 18.19 1.88 17.48
N ASP A 285 18.48 0.80 16.75
CA ASP A 285 18.91 0.85 15.36
C ASP A 285 17.75 0.71 14.34
N LEU A 286 16.50 0.53 14.79
CA LEU A 286 15.33 0.33 13.91
C LEU A 286 15.14 1.50 12.93
N GLU A 287 15.25 2.74 13.42
CA GLU A 287 15.09 3.92 12.57
C GLU A 287 16.22 4.01 11.53
N LYS A 288 17.47 3.78 11.93
CA LYS A 288 18.62 3.74 11.03
C LYS A 288 18.47 2.65 9.97
N ARG A 289 17.95 1.48 10.38
CA ARG A 289 17.68 0.38 9.45
C ARG A 289 16.55 0.72 8.47
N ALA A 290 15.51 1.41 8.91
CA ALA A 290 14.43 1.90 8.05
C ALA A 290 14.95 2.91 7.02
N LYS A 291 15.80 3.87 7.42
CA LYS A 291 16.48 4.80 6.49
C LYS A 291 17.32 4.06 5.44
N LYS A 292 18.06 3.02 5.86
CA LYS A 292 18.83 2.17 4.93
C LYS A 292 17.90 1.41 3.96
N ARG A 293 16.76 0.89 4.44
CA ARG A 293 15.73 0.27 3.57
C ARG A 293 15.23 1.26 2.52
N ASN A 294 14.85 2.46 2.94
CA ASN A 294 14.36 3.49 2.03
C ASN A 294 15.40 3.87 0.97
N PHE A 295 16.68 4.00 1.38
CA PHE A 295 17.77 4.23 0.43
C PHE A 295 17.86 3.11 -0.63
N LEU A 296 17.84 1.85 -0.22
CA LEU A 296 17.91 0.70 -1.14
C LEU A 296 16.68 0.60 -2.04
N LEU A 297 15.48 0.90 -1.53
CA LEU A 297 14.25 0.95 -2.33
C LEU A 297 14.34 2.01 -3.44
N LYS A 298 14.91 3.19 -3.14
CA LYS A 298 15.14 4.23 -4.16
C LYS A 298 16.08 3.75 -5.27
N GLN A 299 17.19 3.08 -4.91
CA GLN A 299 18.12 2.54 -5.90
C GLN A 299 17.44 1.47 -6.78
N LEU A 300 16.69 0.55 -6.17
CA LEU A 300 15.95 -0.47 -6.90
C LEU A 300 14.90 0.12 -7.84
N ARG A 301 14.14 1.13 -7.36
CA ARG A 301 13.15 1.82 -8.21
C ARG A 301 13.81 2.52 -9.40
N ARG A 302 14.92 3.20 -9.18
CA ARG A 302 15.67 3.86 -10.25
C ARG A 302 16.12 2.85 -11.30
N LEU A 303 16.71 1.73 -10.87
CA LEU A 303 17.09 0.63 -11.75
C LEU A 303 15.91 0.11 -12.58
N LYS A 304 14.74 -0.08 -11.95
CA LYS A 304 13.52 -0.53 -12.65
C LYS A 304 13.04 0.47 -13.70
N ILE A 305 13.05 1.75 -13.39
CA ILE A 305 12.66 2.81 -14.35
C ILE A 305 13.64 2.85 -15.54
N GLU A 306 14.95 2.77 -15.28
CA GLU A 306 15.98 2.79 -16.32
C GLU A 306 15.92 1.57 -17.26
N ASN A 307 15.25 0.49 -16.86
CA ASN A 307 15.11 -0.76 -17.64
C ASN A 307 13.65 -1.06 -18.03
N ASP A 308 12.75 -0.09 -17.97
CA ASP A 308 11.31 -0.25 -18.29
C ASP A 308 10.58 -1.34 -17.47
N GLU A 309 11.07 -1.65 -16.26
CA GLU A 309 10.54 -2.66 -15.33
C GLU A 309 9.58 -2.04 -14.28
N THR A 310 8.69 -1.14 -14.68
CA THR A 310 7.81 -0.36 -13.79
C THR A 310 6.35 -0.81 -13.80
#